data_0e57e74ee97ecf0dcb67c0bbc37cc3ab
#
_entry.id   0e57e74ee97ecf0dcb67c0bbc37cc3ab
#
_cell.length_a   1.000
_cell.length_b   1.000
_cell.length_c   1.000
_cell.angle_alpha   90.00
_cell.angle_beta   90.00
_cell.angle_gamma   90.00
#
_symmetry.space_group_name_H-M   'P 1'
#
loop_
_entity.id
_entity.type
_entity.pdbx_description
1 polymer ?
#
loop_
_entity_poly.entity_id
_entity_poly.type
_entity_poly.pdbx_seq_one_letter_code
_entity_poly.pdbx_strand_id
1 'polypeptide(L)'
;MYQYDAYDRELVRARVAEFGDQTRRYLAGELSEEQFKPLRLMNGLYFQRHAPMLRVAVPYGLLSAWQLYALADIAERYDRGYGHFTTRQNIQFNWPKLESVPAILADLAEADMHAIQTSGNCIRNVTSDHLAGVAADELADPRPYCELIRQWSTLHPEFAYLPRKFKIAVM
;
A
#
# COMPACT_ATOMS: atom_id res chain seq x y z
N MET A 1 9.50 -8.94 -13.06
CA MET A 1 9.33 -7.83 -12.12
C MET A 1 7.93 -7.30 -12.29
N TYR A 2 7.27 -6.97 -11.19
CA TYR A 2 5.96 -6.37 -11.18
C TYR A 2 5.93 -5.04 -11.97
N GLN A 3 4.98 -4.90 -12.86
CA GLN A 3 4.77 -3.67 -13.64
C GLN A 3 3.28 -3.37 -13.69
N TYR A 4 2.89 -2.12 -13.42
CA TYR A 4 1.53 -1.68 -13.62
C TYR A 4 1.20 -1.67 -15.10
N ASP A 5 0.06 -2.21 -15.45
CA ASP A 5 -0.56 -1.97 -16.75
C ASP A 5 -1.37 -0.65 -16.74
N ALA A 6 -2.03 -0.35 -17.85
CA ALA A 6 -2.86 0.85 -17.95
C ALA A 6 -4.04 0.84 -16.96
N TYR A 7 -4.62 -0.33 -16.71
CA TYR A 7 -5.72 -0.51 -15.78
C TYR A 7 -5.29 -0.29 -14.33
N ASP A 8 -4.15 -0.85 -13.91
CA ASP A 8 -3.58 -0.63 -12.59
C ASP A 8 -3.35 0.87 -12.32
N ARG A 9 -2.76 1.58 -13.31
CA ARG A 9 -2.48 3.03 -13.18
C ARG A 9 -3.75 3.85 -13.06
N GLU A 10 -4.76 3.57 -13.88
CA GLU A 10 -6.04 4.26 -13.82
C GLU A 10 -6.73 4.02 -12.47
N LEU A 11 -6.79 2.78 -12.02
CA LEU A 11 -7.39 2.40 -10.74
C LEU A 11 -6.71 3.07 -9.55
N VAL A 12 -5.37 3.10 -9.53
CA VAL A 12 -4.62 3.74 -8.45
C VAL A 12 -4.83 5.25 -8.46
N ARG A 13 -4.78 5.91 -9.64
CA ARG A 13 -5.04 7.36 -9.75
C ARG A 13 -6.45 7.73 -9.33
N ALA A 14 -7.46 6.97 -9.74
CA ALA A 14 -8.85 7.17 -9.29
C ALA A 14 -8.96 7.05 -7.77
N ARG A 15 -8.30 6.06 -7.18
CA ARG A 15 -8.29 5.87 -5.73
C ARG A 15 -7.60 7.02 -5.00
N VAL A 16 -6.50 7.56 -5.53
CA VAL A 16 -5.81 8.74 -4.98
C VAL A 16 -6.71 9.96 -4.99
N ALA A 17 -7.39 10.22 -6.11
CA ALA A 17 -8.32 11.35 -6.23
C ALA A 17 -9.49 11.24 -5.25
N GLU A 18 -10.10 10.05 -5.15
CA GLU A 18 -11.19 9.77 -4.22
C GLU A 18 -10.75 9.99 -2.75
N PHE A 19 -9.60 9.45 -2.37
CA PHE A 19 -9.09 9.61 -1.02
C PHE A 19 -8.70 11.06 -0.71
N GLY A 20 -8.22 11.80 -1.69
CA GLY A 20 -7.98 13.24 -1.59
C GLY A 20 -9.25 14.01 -1.22
N ASP A 21 -10.37 13.73 -1.90
CA ASP A 21 -11.68 14.33 -1.54
C ASP A 21 -12.15 13.91 -0.15
N GLN A 22 -12.05 12.63 0.18
CA GLN A 22 -12.42 12.10 1.50
C GLN A 22 -11.60 12.75 2.63
N THR A 23 -10.30 12.95 2.42
CA THR A 23 -9.42 13.63 3.38
C THR A 23 -9.79 15.11 3.54
N ARG A 24 -10.04 15.81 2.43
CA ARG A 24 -10.50 17.21 2.46
C ARG A 24 -11.80 17.36 3.24
N ARG A 25 -12.77 16.49 3.00
CA ARG A 25 -14.07 16.51 3.71
C ARG A 25 -13.92 16.19 5.19
N TYR A 26 -13.05 15.27 5.55
CA TYR A 26 -12.75 14.98 6.95
C TYR A 26 -12.12 16.20 7.66
N LEU A 27 -11.14 16.84 7.04
CA LEU A 27 -10.49 18.04 7.59
C LEU A 27 -11.44 19.23 7.69
N ALA A 28 -12.43 19.32 6.80
CA ALA A 28 -13.50 20.33 6.86
C ALA A 28 -14.59 20.02 7.91
N GLY A 29 -14.53 18.86 8.59
CA GLY A 29 -15.55 18.43 9.54
C GLY A 29 -16.84 17.88 8.92
N GLU A 30 -16.85 17.64 7.59
CA GLU A 30 -17.98 17.05 6.87
C GLU A 30 -18.11 15.54 7.10
N LEU A 31 -17.02 14.89 7.50
CA LEU A 31 -16.97 13.47 7.86
C LEU A 31 -16.55 13.30 9.31
N SER A 32 -17.25 12.45 10.06
CA SER A 32 -16.81 12.05 11.41
C SER A 32 -15.64 11.06 11.32
N GLU A 33 -14.90 10.85 12.43
CA GLU A 33 -13.85 9.82 12.51
C GLU A 33 -14.41 8.43 12.21
N GLU A 34 -15.62 8.12 12.63
CA GLU A 34 -16.26 6.83 12.38
C GLU A 34 -16.52 6.58 10.90
N GLN A 35 -16.92 7.63 10.17
CA GLN A 35 -17.13 7.59 8.72
C GLN A 35 -15.80 7.55 7.96
N PHE A 36 -14.81 8.31 8.39
CA PHE A 36 -13.50 8.38 7.73
C PHE A 36 -12.62 7.15 7.98
N LYS A 37 -12.76 6.50 9.13
CA LYS A 37 -11.94 5.34 9.54
C LYS A 37 -11.93 4.18 8.51
N PRO A 38 -13.05 3.66 8.01
CA PRO A 38 -13.01 2.62 6.98
C PRO A 38 -12.33 3.10 5.70
N LEU A 39 -12.56 4.34 5.28
CA LEU A 39 -12.00 4.92 4.07
C LEU A 39 -10.46 5.03 4.16
N ARG A 40 -9.93 5.59 5.26
CA ARG A 40 -8.50 5.72 5.45
C ARG A 40 -7.80 4.36 5.60
N LEU A 41 -8.45 3.38 6.25
CA LEU A 41 -7.89 2.04 6.37
C LEU A 41 -7.77 1.32 5.02
N MET A 42 -8.69 1.54 4.08
CA MET A 42 -8.58 0.99 2.72
C MET A 42 -7.36 1.55 1.97
N ASN A 43 -6.88 2.72 2.34
CA ASN A 43 -5.73 3.40 1.77
C ASN A 43 -4.45 3.30 2.65
N GLY A 44 -4.38 2.33 3.55
CA GLY A 44 -3.19 2.05 4.34
C GLY A 44 -2.89 3.04 5.46
N LEU A 45 -3.82 3.97 5.75
CA LEU A 45 -3.62 5.03 6.73
C LEU A 45 -4.18 4.64 8.10
N TYR A 46 -3.32 4.66 9.11
CA TYR A 46 -3.65 4.44 10.52
C TYR A 46 -3.50 5.73 11.32
N PHE A 47 -4.41 5.98 12.24
CA PHE A 47 -4.18 6.97 13.29
C PHE A 47 -3.57 6.25 14.50
N GLN A 48 -2.31 6.53 14.77
CA GLN A 48 -1.60 6.08 15.95
C GLN A 48 -1.62 7.18 17.02
N ARG A 49 -1.17 6.83 18.23
CA ARG A 49 -1.26 7.72 19.41
C ARG A 49 -0.63 9.11 19.19
N HIS A 50 0.45 9.18 18.42
CA HIS A 50 1.24 10.40 18.29
C HIS A 50 1.21 11.03 16.89
N ALA A 51 0.92 10.23 15.86
CA ALA A 51 0.87 10.70 14.47
C ALA A 51 0.12 9.69 13.59
N PRO A 52 -0.38 10.10 12.42
CA PRO A 52 -0.76 9.18 11.39
C PRO A 52 0.42 8.28 10.97
N MET A 53 0.11 7.08 10.52
CA MET A 53 1.08 6.15 9.93
C MET A 53 0.53 5.65 8.61
N LEU A 54 1.28 5.83 7.53
CA LEU A 54 0.95 5.32 6.22
C LEU A 54 1.77 4.06 5.93
N ARG A 55 1.11 2.99 5.54
CA ARG A 55 1.76 1.75 5.12
C ARG A 55 1.62 1.56 3.62
N VAL A 56 2.74 1.48 2.93
CA VAL A 56 2.86 1.30 1.50
C VAL A 56 3.00 -0.17 1.17
N ALA A 57 2.27 -0.65 0.17
CA ALA A 57 2.36 -2.01 -0.32
C ALA A 57 3.64 -2.21 -1.14
N VAL A 58 4.36 -3.28 -0.83
CA VAL A 58 5.46 -3.78 -1.65
C VAL A 58 5.12 -5.22 -2.01
N PRO A 59 4.50 -5.46 -3.17
CA PRO A 59 4.04 -6.78 -3.58
C PRO A 59 5.18 -7.79 -3.55
N TYR A 60 4.97 -8.89 -2.82
CA TYR A 60 5.93 -9.99 -2.60
C TYR A 60 7.37 -9.52 -2.32
N GLY A 61 7.53 -8.34 -1.71
CA GLY A 61 8.80 -7.78 -1.27
C GLY A 61 9.70 -7.23 -2.38
N LEU A 62 9.21 -7.14 -3.62
CA LEU A 62 10.03 -6.73 -4.76
C LEU A 62 9.95 -5.23 -4.99
N LEU A 63 11.11 -4.57 -4.99
CA LEU A 63 11.27 -3.13 -5.26
C LEU A 63 12.28 -2.91 -6.38
N SER A 64 11.98 -1.97 -7.27
CA SER A 64 12.95 -1.44 -8.22
C SER A 64 13.81 -0.33 -7.57
N ALA A 65 14.96 -0.04 -8.16
CA ALA A 65 15.78 1.10 -7.73
C ALA A 65 15.01 2.42 -7.81
N TRP A 66 14.22 2.62 -8.86
CA TRP A 66 13.36 3.79 -9.01
C TRP A 66 12.35 3.95 -7.86
N GLN A 67 11.69 2.86 -7.49
CA GLN A 67 10.76 2.86 -6.35
C GLN A 67 11.46 3.17 -5.03
N LEU A 68 12.68 2.68 -4.83
CA LEU A 68 13.48 3.02 -3.64
C LEU A 68 13.83 4.51 -3.61
N TYR A 69 14.18 5.13 -4.74
CA TYR A 69 14.41 6.58 -4.82
C TYR A 69 13.12 7.36 -4.52
N ALA A 70 11.99 6.96 -5.06
CA ALA A 70 10.70 7.59 -4.77
C ALA A 70 10.33 7.50 -3.28
N LEU A 71 10.55 6.33 -2.66
CA LEU A 71 10.33 6.14 -1.23
C LEU A 71 11.27 6.99 -0.36
N ALA A 72 12.53 7.16 -0.77
CA ALA A 72 13.49 8.02 -0.09
C ALA A 72 13.06 9.50 -0.17
N ASP A 73 12.68 9.98 -1.36
CA ASP A 73 12.16 11.35 -1.56
C ASP A 73 10.91 11.60 -0.71
N ILE A 74 9.97 10.64 -0.68
CA ILE A 74 8.77 10.73 0.16
C ILE A 74 9.15 10.81 1.65
N ALA A 75 10.11 9.99 2.10
CA ALA A 75 10.57 10.00 3.48
C ALA A 75 11.16 11.37 3.89
N GLU A 76 11.97 11.96 3.01
CA GLU A 76 12.59 13.28 3.25
C GLU A 76 11.58 14.42 3.22
N ARG A 77 10.64 14.41 2.28
CA ARG A 77 9.67 15.51 2.08
C ARG A 77 8.51 15.50 3.07
N TYR A 78 8.03 14.33 3.46
CA TYR A 78 6.77 14.19 4.18
C TYR A 78 6.86 13.49 5.52
N ASP A 79 7.98 12.84 5.85
CA ASP A 79 8.21 12.15 7.11
C ASP A 79 9.50 12.68 7.78
N ARG A 80 10.28 11.84 8.38
CA ARG A 80 11.52 12.18 9.14
C ARG A 80 12.79 11.69 8.48
N GLY A 81 12.77 11.50 7.16
CA GLY A 81 13.91 11.05 6.37
C GLY A 81 14.18 9.53 6.46
N TYR A 82 13.21 8.73 6.93
CA TYR A 82 13.36 7.27 6.96
C TYR A 82 12.02 6.56 6.80
N GLY A 83 12.05 5.33 6.28
CA GLY A 83 10.95 4.39 6.26
C GLY A 83 11.24 3.17 7.13
N HIS A 84 10.21 2.43 7.52
CA HIS A 84 10.31 1.22 8.32
C HIS A 84 9.80 0.02 7.54
N PHE A 85 10.69 -0.94 7.20
CA PHE A 85 10.29 -2.20 6.58
C PHE A 85 9.57 -3.09 7.59
N THR A 86 8.51 -3.75 7.13
CA THR A 86 7.66 -4.57 7.99
C THR A 86 7.89 -6.06 7.75
N THR A 87 7.48 -6.90 8.71
CA THR A 87 7.53 -8.37 8.60
C THR A 87 6.61 -8.93 7.49
N ARG A 88 5.79 -8.10 6.87
CA ARG A 88 4.94 -8.45 5.72
C ARG A 88 5.44 -7.80 4.43
N GLN A 89 6.73 -7.55 4.33
CA GLN A 89 7.38 -7.00 3.13
C GLN A 89 6.76 -5.68 2.65
N ASN A 90 6.19 -4.89 3.55
CA ASN A 90 5.74 -3.53 3.27
C ASN A 90 6.75 -2.51 3.82
N ILE A 91 6.59 -1.26 3.44
CA ILE A 91 7.25 -0.14 4.11
C ILE A 91 6.21 0.77 4.75
N GLN A 92 6.56 1.42 5.86
CA GLN A 92 5.67 2.38 6.52
C GLN A 92 6.40 3.65 6.88
N PHE A 93 5.67 4.76 6.75
CA PHE A 93 6.02 6.08 7.22
C PHE A 93 5.22 6.37 8.49
N ASN A 94 5.88 6.77 9.58
CA ASN A 94 5.24 6.79 10.89
C ASN A 94 4.83 8.19 11.36
N TRP A 95 5.20 9.24 10.62
CA TRP A 95 5.04 10.63 11.03
C TRP A 95 4.47 11.57 9.97
N PRO A 96 3.82 11.08 8.87
CA PRO A 96 3.27 12.01 7.89
C PRO A 96 2.14 12.82 8.50
N LYS A 97 1.99 14.05 8.06
CA LYS A 97 0.80 14.85 8.40
C LYS A 97 -0.38 14.38 7.56
N LEU A 98 -1.58 14.36 8.14
CA LEU A 98 -2.78 13.92 7.43
C LEU A 98 -3.00 14.69 6.12
N GLU A 99 -2.80 15.99 6.17
CA GLU A 99 -2.95 16.90 5.02
C GLU A 99 -2.03 16.55 3.85
N SER A 100 -0.88 15.93 4.14
CA SER A 100 0.12 15.53 3.14
C SER A 100 -0.14 14.13 2.54
N VAL A 101 -0.99 13.30 3.18
CA VAL A 101 -1.19 11.91 2.74
C VAL A 101 -1.68 11.80 1.29
N PRO A 102 -2.64 12.64 0.80
CA PRO A 102 -3.04 12.59 -0.61
C PRO A 102 -1.88 12.85 -1.58
N ALA A 103 -0.97 13.78 -1.25
CA ALA A 103 0.22 14.05 -2.05
C ALA A 103 1.20 12.87 -2.05
N ILE A 104 1.41 12.25 -0.89
CA ILE A 104 2.23 11.02 -0.78
C ILE A 104 1.66 9.91 -1.65
N LEU A 105 0.34 9.70 -1.63
CA LEU A 105 -0.30 8.68 -2.46
C LEU A 105 -0.19 9.00 -3.96
N ALA A 106 -0.21 10.28 -4.34
CA ALA A 106 0.02 10.70 -5.72
C ALA A 106 1.48 10.43 -6.17
N ASP A 107 2.47 10.77 -5.33
CA ASP A 107 3.88 10.50 -5.61
C ASP A 107 4.14 8.97 -5.71
N LEU A 108 3.49 8.16 -4.87
CA LEU A 108 3.54 6.71 -4.96
C LEU A 108 2.93 6.19 -6.28
N ALA A 109 1.81 6.75 -6.72
CA ALA A 109 1.16 6.37 -7.98
C ALA A 109 2.07 6.62 -9.20
N GLU A 110 2.83 7.72 -9.20
CA GLU A 110 3.83 7.99 -10.25
C GLU A 110 5.02 7.02 -10.25
N ALA A 111 5.27 6.36 -9.11
CA ALA A 111 6.29 5.31 -8.98
C ALA A 111 5.71 3.88 -9.16
N ASP A 112 4.51 3.74 -9.71
CA ASP A 112 3.78 2.48 -9.81
C ASP A 112 3.67 1.76 -8.44
N MET A 113 3.27 2.50 -7.40
CA MET A 113 3.08 2.00 -6.04
C MET A 113 1.76 2.49 -5.45
N HIS A 114 1.30 1.83 -4.41
CA HIS A 114 0.09 2.21 -3.67
C HIS A 114 0.14 1.74 -2.21
N ALA A 115 -0.84 2.18 -1.41
CA ALA A 115 -1.02 1.75 -0.02
C ALA A 115 -2.22 0.81 0.20
N ILE A 116 -2.89 0.40 -0.88
CA ILE A 116 -4.04 -0.53 -0.86
C ILE A 116 -3.57 -1.91 -0.38
N GLN A 117 -4.43 -2.68 0.29
CA GLN A 117 -4.14 -4.01 0.84
C GLN A 117 -3.12 -4.05 2.00
N THR A 118 -2.78 -2.93 2.57
CA THR A 118 -1.87 -2.87 3.74
C THR A 118 -2.62 -2.77 5.06
N SER A 119 -3.92 -2.48 5.02
CA SER A 119 -4.83 -2.46 6.18
C SER A 119 -6.28 -2.78 5.78
N GLY A 120 -7.20 -2.70 6.73
CA GLY A 120 -8.61 -3.02 6.48
C GLY A 120 -8.92 -4.53 6.52
N ASN A 121 -10.13 -4.88 6.14
CA ASN A 121 -10.68 -6.24 6.12
C ASN A 121 -10.65 -6.83 4.71
N CYS A 122 -9.50 -6.79 4.06
CA CYS A 122 -9.25 -7.28 2.71
C CYS A 122 -8.10 -8.29 2.69
N ILE A 123 -7.87 -8.93 1.56
CA ILE A 123 -6.65 -9.70 1.32
C ILE A 123 -5.46 -8.73 1.47
N ARG A 124 -4.55 -9.07 2.37
CA ARG A 124 -3.36 -8.25 2.63
C ARG A 124 -2.32 -8.45 1.55
N ASN A 125 -1.36 -7.52 1.49
CA ASN A 125 -0.21 -7.67 0.60
C ASN A 125 0.30 -9.11 0.59
N VAL A 126 0.34 -9.72 -0.59
CA VAL A 126 0.82 -11.10 -0.77
C VAL A 126 2.33 -11.11 -0.56
N THR A 127 2.81 -12.03 0.26
CA THR A 127 4.24 -12.17 0.55
C THR A 127 4.83 -13.40 -0.11
N SER A 128 6.13 -13.37 -0.37
CA SER A 128 6.89 -14.50 -0.89
C SER A 128 8.15 -14.73 -0.08
N ASP A 129 8.90 -15.77 -0.44
CA ASP A 129 10.24 -16.00 0.09
C ASP A 129 11.20 -14.88 -0.31
N HIS A 130 12.15 -14.55 0.56
CA HIS A 130 13.14 -13.50 0.29
C HIS A 130 14.19 -13.88 -0.76
N LEU A 131 14.31 -15.15 -1.10
CA LEU A 131 15.17 -15.69 -2.17
C LEU A 131 14.37 -16.09 -3.42
N ALA A 132 13.07 -15.73 -3.49
CA ALA A 132 12.21 -16.04 -4.63
C ALA A 132 12.84 -15.59 -5.96
N GLY A 133 12.95 -16.52 -6.91
CA GLY A 133 13.54 -16.34 -8.23
C GLY A 133 15.07 -16.37 -8.26
N VAL A 134 15.76 -16.67 -7.14
CA VAL A 134 17.23 -16.74 -7.07
C VAL A 134 17.75 -17.94 -6.27
N ALA A 135 16.90 -18.67 -5.55
CA ALA A 135 17.31 -19.85 -4.80
C ALA A 135 17.72 -20.99 -5.75
N ALA A 136 18.87 -21.61 -5.48
CA ALA A 136 19.41 -22.67 -6.36
C ALA A 136 18.58 -23.95 -6.39
N ASP A 137 17.79 -24.19 -5.35
CA ASP A 137 16.92 -25.37 -5.16
C ASP A 137 15.43 -25.03 -5.38
N GLU A 138 15.12 -23.86 -5.94
CA GLU A 138 13.76 -23.44 -6.22
C GLU A 138 13.13 -24.31 -7.31
N LEU A 139 11.98 -24.92 -7.02
CA LEU A 139 11.25 -25.74 -7.98
C LEU A 139 10.49 -24.91 -9.01
N ALA A 140 9.98 -23.74 -8.62
CA ALA A 140 9.28 -22.80 -9.45
C ALA A 140 9.28 -21.43 -8.79
N ASP A 141 9.52 -20.37 -9.56
CA ASP A 141 9.47 -18.98 -9.07
C ASP A 141 8.06 -18.65 -8.54
N PRO A 142 7.87 -18.32 -7.25
CA PRO A 142 6.56 -18.02 -6.67
C PRO A 142 6.04 -16.63 -7.04
N ARG A 143 6.87 -15.72 -7.53
CA ARG A 143 6.49 -14.32 -7.79
C ARG A 143 5.37 -14.15 -8.82
N PRO A 144 5.32 -14.91 -9.95
CA PRO A 144 4.18 -14.85 -10.87
C PRO A 144 2.84 -15.24 -10.22
N TYR A 145 2.84 -16.22 -9.32
CA TYR A 145 1.64 -16.62 -8.58
C TYR A 145 1.20 -15.55 -7.58
N CYS A 146 2.15 -14.93 -6.89
CA CYS A 146 1.86 -13.79 -6.02
C CYS A 146 1.22 -12.65 -6.80
N GLU A 147 1.72 -12.36 -8.00
CA GLU A 147 1.20 -11.29 -8.86
C GLU A 147 -0.23 -11.59 -9.35
N LEU A 148 -0.52 -12.82 -9.77
CA LEU A 148 -1.88 -13.23 -10.12
C LEU A 148 -2.86 -13.03 -8.96
N ILE A 149 -2.47 -13.43 -7.75
CA ILE A 149 -3.31 -13.23 -6.56
C ILE A 149 -3.49 -11.74 -6.27
N ARG A 150 -2.44 -10.93 -6.41
CA ARG A 150 -2.51 -9.48 -6.22
C ARG A 150 -3.50 -8.85 -7.20
N GLN A 151 -3.33 -9.09 -8.50
CA GLN A 151 -4.20 -8.53 -9.54
C GLN A 151 -5.66 -8.90 -9.30
N TRP A 152 -5.91 -10.18 -9.05
CA TRP A 152 -7.27 -10.66 -8.81
C TRP A 152 -7.90 -10.09 -7.54
N SER A 153 -7.13 -9.88 -6.48
CA SER A 153 -7.67 -9.50 -5.17
C SER A 153 -7.70 -8.00 -4.89
N THR A 154 -6.97 -7.19 -5.68
CA THR A 154 -6.91 -5.74 -5.44
C THR A 154 -8.26 -5.10 -5.72
N LEU A 155 -8.84 -4.49 -4.68
CA LEU A 155 -10.16 -3.84 -4.70
C LEU A 155 -11.32 -4.72 -5.18
N HIS A 156 -11.15 -6.04 -5.20
CA HIS A 156 -12.25 -6.95 -5.54
C HIS A 156 -13.37 -6.84 -4.49
N PRO A 157 -14.62 -6.58 -4.88
CA PRO A 157 -15.70 -6.25 -3.94
C PRO A 157 -16.01 -7.39 -2.95
N GLU A 158 -15.88 -8.65 -3.36
CA GLU A 158 -16.10 -9.80 -2.47
C GLU A 158 -15.06 -9.92 -1.35
N PHE A 159 -13.89 -9.27 -1.50
CA PHE A 159 -12.81 -9.31 -0.51
C PHE A 159 -12.73 -8.06 0.36
N ALA A 160 -13.74 -7.18 0.28
CA ALA A 160 -13.77 -5.95 1.07
C ALA A 160 -14.19 -6.16 2.54
N TYR A 161 -14.78 -7.31 2.87
CA TYR A 161 -15.36 -7.61 4.19
C TYR A 161 -14.84 -8.93 4.79
N LEU A 162 -13.62 -9.29 4.45
CA LEU A 162 -12.98 -10.50 5.00
C LEU A 162 -12.71 -10.38 6.51
N PRO A 163 -12.48 -11.49 7.19
CA PRO A 163 -11.96 -11.48 8.56
C PRO A 163 -10.70 -10.62 8.66
N ARG A 164 -10.52 -9.98 9.82
CA ARG A 164 -9.34 -9.12 10.05
C ARG A 164 -8.04 -9.89 9.83
N LYS A 165 -7.10 -9.25 9.13
CA LYS A 165 -5.75 -9.76 8.87
C LYS A 165 -5.72 -11.04 8.03
N PHE A 166 -6.62 -11.22 7.07
CA PHE A 166 -6.51 -12.30 6.11
C PHE A 166 -5.22 -12.12 5.28
N LYS A 167 -4.36 -13.13 5.27
CA LYS A 167 -3.01 -13.06 4.71
C LYS A 167 -2.74 -14.27 3.83
N ILE A 168 -2.02 -14.04 2.73
CA ILE A 168 -1.54 -15.07 1.82
C ILE A 168 -0.02 -14.93 1.71
N ALA A 169 0.67 -16.05 1.74
CA ALA A 169 2.09 -16.19 1.40
C ALA A 169 2.23 -17.33 0.41
N VAL A 170 3.06 -17.15 -0.59
CA VAL A 170 3.44 -18.17 -1.57
C VAL A 170 4.95 -18.35 -1.46
N MET A 171 5.37 -19.57 -1.14
CA MET A 171 6.77 -19.91 -0.89
C MET A 171 7.13 -21.21 -1.62
#